data_0cd8376eae1e0573941dced155291f76
#
_entry.id   0cd8376eae1e0573941dced155291f76
#
_cell.length_a   1.000
_cell.length_b   1.000
_cell.length_c   1.000
_cell.angle_alpha   90.00
_cell.angle_beta   90.00
_cell.angle_gamma   90.00
#
_symmetry.space_group_name_H-M   'P 1'
#
loop_
_entity.id
_entity.type
_entity.pdbx_description
1 polymer ?
#
loop_
_entity_poly.entity_id
_entity_poly.type
_entity_poly.pdbx_seq_one_letter_code
_entity_poly.pdbx_strand_id
1 'polypeptide(L)'
;MKNLKTFLLLFNLALLSISAQEAATNKVSMSIDSDSSSLKWIGEKITTSQHYGSLKFLSGDLSFCNDNDKISDNPKFNLESALICSGNFTVDMTSLLVEDLTGSSKERLEGHLKSDDFFSVNKHEKAYLSIENSKAIDSGFLVNGSLTIKDIIHPIEFRLLRAPGGFVANLVFDRSKYNVRYNSGSFFENLGDKLILDDIKLTANLYFK
;
A
#
# COMPACT_ATOMS: atom_id res chain seq x y z
N MET A 1 81.06 28.19 7.82
CA MET A 1 79.91 28.99 8.18
C MET A 1 78.96 29.02 6.95
N LYS A 2 78.00 28.10 6.91
CA LYS A 2 77.07 27.94 5.73
C LYS A 2 75.70 28.18 6.23
N ASN A 3 75.07 29.22 5.66
CA ASN A 3 73.65 29.59 5.91
C ASN A 3 72.73 28.61 5.23
N LEU A 4 71.92 27.86 5.99
CA LEU A 4 70.85 27.00 5.50
C LEU A 4 69.57 27.83 5.44
N LYS A 5 69.15 28.20 4.26
CA LYS A 5 67.86 28.86 4.03
C LYS A 5 66.77 27.79 3.97
N THR A 6 65.94 27.79 4.98
CA THR A 6 64.73 26.94 5.05
C THR A 6 63.68 27.48 4.09
N PHE A 7 63.36 26.70 3.06
CA PHE A 7 62.30 27.01 2.09
C PHE A 7 60.99 26.47 2.62
N LEU A 8 60.14 27.36 3.13
CA LEU A 8 58.79 27.02 3.60
C LEU A 8 57.85 26.88 2.43
N LEU A 9 57.50 25.64 2.02
CA LEU A 9 56.56 25.36 0.97
C LEU A 9 55.15 25.43 1.57
N LEU A 10 54.40 26.53 1.32
CA LEU A 10 53.00 26.66 1.66
C LEU A 10 52.16 25.80 0.70
N PHE A 11 51.69 24.68 1.16
CA PHE A 11 50.76 23.83 0.46
C PHE A 11 49.36 24.41 0.65
N ASN A 12 48.87 25.17 -0.34
CA ASN A 12 47.51 25.65 -0.39
C ASN A 12 46.59 24.45 -0.71
N LEU A 13 46.01 23.86 0.32
CA LEU A 13 44.95 22.84 0.20
C LEU A 13 43.66 23.57 -0.17
N ALA A 14 43.36 23.73 -1.46
CA ALA A 14 42.07 24.19 -1.93
C ALA A 14 41.04 23.09 -1.59
N LEU A 15 40.29 23.30 -0.53
CA LEU A 15 39.06 22.55 -0.25
C LEU A 15 38.05 22.81 -1.35
N LEU A 16 38.02 21.93 -2.35
CA LEU A 16 36.89 21.82 -3.27
C LEU A 16 35.70 21.34 -2.46
N SER A 17 34.88 22.27 -2.01
CA SER A 17 33.53 21.97 -1.55
C SER A 17 32.73 21.47 -2.76
N ILE A 18 32.65 20.15 -2.92
CA ILE A 18 31.67 19.52 -3.79
C ILE A 18 30.32 19.74 -3.09
N SER A 19 29.63 20.81 -3.45
CA SER A 19 28.20 20.92 -3.17
C SER A 19 27.53 19.82 -4.02
N ALA A 20 27.15 18.73 -3.37
CA ALA A 20 26.20 17.79 -3.92
C ALA A 20 24.91 18.59 -4.17
N GLN A 21 24.71 19.03 -5.40
CA GLN A 21 23.47 19.59 -5.85
C GLN A 21 22.48 18.42 -5.80
N GLU A 22 21.65 18.36 -4.75
CA GLU A 22 20.52 17.47 -4.70
C GLU A 22 19.73 17.72 -5.98
N ALA A 23 19.76 16.75 -6.90
CA ALA A 23 18.90 16.76 -8.06
C ALA A 23 17.47 16.89 -7.51
N ALA A 24 16.82 18.01 -7.78
CA ALA A 24 15.43 18.23 -7.43
C ALA A 24 14.62 17.08 -8.06
N THR A 25 14.30 16.09 -7.26
CA THR A 25 13.44 14.99 -7.69
C THR A 25 12.10 15.63 -7.98
N ASN A 26 11.70 15.64 -9.25
CA ASN A 26 10.37 16.07 -9.71
C ASN A 26 9.33 15.05 -9.20
N LYS A 27 9.16 15.00 -7.88
CA LYS A 27 8.26 14.11 -7.16
C LYS A 27 7.15 14.96 -6.53
N VAL A 28 5.90 14.60 -6.80
CA VAL A 28 4.73 15.20 -6.17
C VAL A 28 4.06 14.14 -5.29
N SER A 29 3.87 14.46 -4.01
CA SER A 29 3.17 13.58 -3.07
C SER A 29 1.81 14.16 -2.73
N MET A 30 0.81 13.30 -2.66
CA MET A 30 -0.58 13.62 -2.32
C MET A 30 -1.02 12.73 -1.16
N SER A 31 -1.59 13.34 -0.12
CA SER A 31 -2.16 12.58 1.01
C SER A 31 -3.64 12.33 0.78
N ILE A 32 -4.13 11.13 1.18
CA ILE A 32 -5.56 10.84 1.09
C ILE A 32 -6.34 11.67 2.10
N ASP A 33 -7.56 11.99 1.73
CA ASP A 33 -8.60 12.38 2.66
C ASP A 33 -9.24 11.10 3.22
N SER A 34 -8.86 10.71 4.43
CA SER A 34 -9.32 9.46 5.06
C SER A 34 -10.82 9.47 5.34
N ASP A 35 -11.44 10.64 5.52
CA ASP A 35 -12.86 10.77 5.80
C ASP A 35 -13.72 10.59 4.54
N SER A 36 -13.19 11.06 3.40
CA SER A 36 -13.86 10.93 2.09
C SER A 36 -13.53 9.62 1.39
N SER A 37 -12.40 8.98 1.74
CA SER A 37 -11.97 7.70 1.16
C SER A 37 -12.67 6.51 1.81
N SER A 38 -12.84 5.42 1.07
CA SER A 38 -13.50 4.22 1.56
C SER A 38 -12.75 2.96 1.18
N LEU A 39 -12.81 1.94 2.04
CA LEU A 39 -12.27 0.61 1.80
C LEU A 39 -13.36 -0.43 2.07
N LYS A 40 -13.73 -1.20 1.05
CA LYS A 40 -14.71 -2.27 1.11
C LYS A 40 -14.01 -3.61 0.95
N TRP A 41 -14.52 -4.65 1.64
CA TRP A 41 -14.04 -6.01 1.54
C TRP A 41 -15.18 -6.97 1.21
N ILE A 42 -14.85 -8.07 0.51
CA ILE A 42 -15.75 -9.20 0.22
C ILE A 42 -14.98 -10.49 0.51
N GLY A 43 -15.60 -11.38 1.30
CA GLY A 43 -15.16 -12.75 1.54
C GLY A 43 -16.25 -13.73 1.09
N GLU A 44 -15.87 -14.77 0.38
CA GLU A 44 -16.80 -15.73 -0.28
C GLU A 44 -16.63 -17.14 0.29
N LYS A 45 -17.71 -17.90 0.31
CA LYS A 45 -17.70 -19.35 0.53
C LYS A 45 -17.82 -20.10 -0.78
N ILE A 46 -17.40 -21.35 -0.80
CA ILE A 46 -17.55 -22.23 -1.98
C ILE A 46 -19.01 -22.40 -2.42
N THR A 47 -19.95 -22.24 -1.49
CA THR A 47 -21.41 -22.34 -1.74
C THR A 47 -22.05 -21.10 -2.31
N THR A 48 -21.26 -20.17 -2.87
CA THR A 48 -21.71 -18.88 -3.43
C THR A 48 -22.26 -17.87 -2.43
N SER A 49 -22.32 -18.17 -1.14
CA SER A 49 -22.64 -17.15 -0.13
C SER A 49 -21.41 -16.26 0.12
N GLN A 50 -21.66 -14.99 0.36
CA GLN A 50 -20.61 -14.00 0.63
C GLN A 50 -20.97 -13.15 1.83
N HIS A 51 -19.95 -12.61 2.48
CA HIS A 51 -20.07 -11.51 3.43
C HIS A 51 -19.26 -10.32 2.94
N TYR A 52 -19.72 -9.13 3.25
CA TYR A 52 -19.03 -7.89 2.87
C TYR A 52 -19.15 -6.83 3.95
N GLY A 53 -18.25 -5.87 3.86
CA GLY A 53 -18.22 -4.77 4.80
C GLY A 53 -17.16 -3.74 4.48
N SER A 54 -16.74 -3.00 5.50
CA SER A 54 -15.79 -1.90 5.35
C SER A 54 -14.73 -1.88 6.43
N LEU A 55 -13.69 -1.12 6.13
CA LEU A 55 -12.58 -0.71 6.99
C LEU A 55 -12.29 0.77 6.78
N LYS A 56 -11.62 1.41 7.72
CA LYS A 56 -11.22 2.82 7.63
C LYS A 56 -9.72 2.95 7.38
N PHE A 57 -9.34 3.95 6.61
CA PHE A 57 -7.95 4.38 6.52
C PHE A 57 -7.59 5.24 7.73
N LEU A 58 -6.43 4.98 8.32
CA LEU A 58 -5.78 5.91 9.28
C LEU A 58 -4.98 6.96 8.56
N SER A 59 -4.29 6.56 7.49
CA SER A 59 -3.48 7.44 6.65
C SER A 59 -3.22 6.81 5.29
N GLY A 60 -2.80 7.62 4.35
CA GLY A 60 -2.29 7.15 3.07
C GLY A 60 -1.70 8.29 2.26
N ASP A 61 -0.73 7.95 1.43
CA ASP A 61 -0.11 8.84 0.47
C ASP A 61 0.23 8.14 -0.84
N LEU A 62 0.26 8.90 -1.92
CA LEU A 62 0.81 8.51 -3.19
C LEU A 62 1.85 9.54 -3.64
N SER A 63 2.95 9.04 -4.16
CA SER A 63 4.00 9.87 -4.75
C SER A 63 4.15 9.57 -6.22
N PHE A 64 4.12 10.63 -7.01
CA PHE A 64 4.24 10.59 -8.46
C PHE A 64 5.61 11.11 -8.88
N CYS A 65 6.25 10.42 -9.83
CA CYS A 65 7.52 10.80 -10.43
C CYS A 65 7.36 10.89 -11.95
N ASN A 66 8.16 11.72 -12.58
CA ASN A 66 8.27 11.66 -14.03
C ASN A 66 8.86 10.31 -14.46
N ASP A 67 8.40 9.81 -15.60
CA ASP A 67 9.00 8.64 -16.25
C ASP A 67 10.43 9.01 -16.69
N ASN A 68 11.45 8.41 -16.06
CA ASN A 68 12.86 8.70 -16.32
C ASN A 68 13.31 8.36 -17.74
N ASP A 69 12.52 7.60 -18.50
CA ASP A 69 12.82 7.24 -19.89
C ASP A 69 12.55 8.39 -20.87
N LYS A 70 11.94 9.50 -20.41
CA LYS A 70 11.69 10.71 -21.20
C LYS A 70 12.50 11.88 -20.66
N ILE A 71 13.82 11.85 -20.83
CA ILE A 71 14.71 12.97 -20.51
C ILE A 71 14.37 14.12 -21.44
N SER A 72 13.65 15.10 -20.93
CA SER A 72 13.50 16.42 -21.56
C SER A 72 14.46 17.38 -20.87
N ASP A 73 15.13 18.22 -21.63
CA ASP A 73 16.05 19.25 -21.13
C ASP A 73 15.40 20.29 -20.19
N ASN A 74 14.09 20.20 -19.99
CA ASN A 74 13.33 21.00 -19.03
C ASN A 74 12.16 20.19 -18.45
N PRO A 75 12.40 19.32 -17.46
CA PRO A 75 11.39 18.45 -16.90
C PRO A 75 10.41 19.24 -16.01
N LYS A 76 9.39 19.85 -16.61
CA LYS A 76 8.22 20.25 -15.84
C LYS A 76 7.48 18.97 -15.45
N PHE A 77 7.17 18.81 -14.16
CA PHE A 77 6.35 17.72 -13.68
C PHE A 77 5.01 17.69 -14.45
N ASN A 78 4.72 16.57 -15.11
CA ASN A 78 3.46 16.38 -15.83
C ASN A 78 2.71 15.17 -15.25
N LEU A 79 1.61 15.44 -14.56
CA LEU A 79 0.78 14.40 -13.93
C LEU A 79 0.18 13.40 -14.94
N GLU A 80 -0.01 13.81 -16.22
CA GLU A 80 -0.56 12.92 -17.25
C GLU A 80 0.42 11.81 -17.65
N SER A 81 1.73 12.11 -17.62
CA SER A 81 2.81 11.16 -17.95
C SER A 81 3.52 10.61 -16.69
N ALA A 82 3.15 11.06 -15.50
CA ALA A 82 3.78 10.62 -14.28
C ALA A 82 3.38 9.17 -13.92
N LEU A 83 4.32 8.45 -13.31
CA LEU A 83 4.12 7.14 -12.72
C LEU A 83 4.02 7.27 -11.19
N ILE A 84 3.36 6.31 -10.56
CA ILE A 84 3.42 6.19 -9.10
C ILE A 84 4.73 5.50 -8.77
N CYS A 85 5.60 6.17 -8.03
CA CYS A 85 6.91 5.67 -7.65
C CYS A 85 6.99 5.23 -6.19
N SER A 86 6.04 5.62 -5.36
CA SER A 86 5.87 5.11 -4.00
C SER A 86 4.50 5.49 -3.45
N GLY A 87 4.12 4.86 -2.35
CA GLY A 87 2.93 5.20 -1.58
C GLY A 87 2.83 4.32 -0.35
N ASN A 88 2.16 4.82 0.68
CA ASN A 88 1.95 4.05 1.89
C ASN A 88 0.52 4.25 2.36
N PHE A 89 -0.12 3.18 2.80
CA PHE A 89 -1.47 3.22 3.35
C PHE A 89 -1.51 2.43 4.65
N THR A 90 -2.18 2.99 5.64
CA THR A 90 -2.42 2.33 6.93
C THR A 90 -3.92 2.19 7.13
N VAL A 91 -4.36 0.97 7.39
CA VAL A 91 -5.76 0.60 7.63
C VAL A 91 -5.96 0.28 9.10
N ASP A 92 -7.04 0.79 9.68
CA ASP A 92 -7.50 0.47 11.04
C ASP A 92 -8.27 -0.84 11.03
N MET A 93 -7.66 -1.93 11.47
CA MET A 93 -8.30 -3.24 11.56
C MET A 93 -9.37 -3.29 12.66
N THR A 94 -9.30 -2.40 13.66
CA THR A 94 -10.32 -2.30 14.72
C THR A 94 -11.64 -1.77 14.18
N SER A 95 -11.60 -1.01 13.08
CA SER A 95 -12.75 -0.44 12.38
C SER A 95 -13.53 -1.43 11.51
N LEU A 96 -13.10 -2.71 11.47
CA LEU A 96 -13.75 -3.75 10.67
C LEU A 96 -15.25 -3.84 10.99
N LEU A 97 -16.08 -3.62 9.98
CA LEU A 97 -17.52 -3.69 10.03
C LEU A 97 -18.05 -4.71 9.03
N VAL A 98 -19.13 -5.41 9.40
CA VAL A 98 -19.97 -6.25 8.53
C VAL A 98 -21.18 -5.43 8.13
N GLU A 99 -21.52 -5.39 6.82
CA GLU A 99 -22.60 -4.54 6.30
C GLU A 99 -23.78 -5.34 5.74
N ASP A 100 -23.61 -6.62 5.47
CA ASP A 100 -24.66 -7.51 4.94
C ASP A 100 -25.50 -8.21 6.01
N LEU A 101 -25.16 -8.06 7.30
CA LEU A 101 -25.87 -8.64 8.43
C LEU A 101 -26.33 -7.57 9.42
N THR A 102 -27.32 -7.95 10.27
CA THR A 102 -27.83 -7.08 11.34
C THR A 102 -27.94 -7.85 12.67
N GLY A 103 -28.06 -7.13 13.78
CA GLY A 103 -28.25 -7.69 15.13
C GLY A 103 -27.16 -8.68 15.54
N SER A 104 -27.53 -9.72 16.28
CA SER A 104 -26.60 -10.69 16.85
C SER A 104 -25.77 -11.47 15.81
N SER A 105 -26.28 -11.63 14.59
CA SER A 105 -25.53 -12.29 13.49
C SER A 105 -24.37 -11.43 13.03
N LYS A 106 -24.57 -10.12 12.92
CA LYS A 106 -23.52 -9.15 12.64
C LYS A 106 -22.45 -9.18 13.72
N GLU A 107 -22.84 -8.99 14.98
CA GLU A 107 -21.92 -8.96 16.13
C GLU A 107 -21.08 -10.24 16.23
N ARG A 108 -21.68 -11.41 15.98
CA ARG A 108 -20.99 -12.69 15.99
C ARG A 108 -19.94 -12.77 14.88
N LEU A 109 -20.29 -12.37 13.65
CA LEU A 109 -19.34 -12.39 12.54
C LEU A 109 -18.21 -11.38 12.74
N GLU A 110 -18.50 -10.15 13.17
CA GLU A 110 -17.48 -9.15 13.49
C GLU A 110 -16.53 -9.64 14.58
N GLY A 111 -17.08 -10.19 15.68
CA GLY A 111 -16.28 -10.77 16.75
C GLY A 111 -15.38 -11.90 16.26
N HIS A 112 -15.89 -12.77 15.39
CA HIS A 112 -15.10 -13.86 14.81
C HIS A 112 -14.00 -13.34 13.88
N LEU A 113 -14.30 -12.40 12.97
CA LEU A 113 -13.30 -11.81 12.06
C LEU A 113 -12.18 -11.08 12.83
N LYS A 114 -12.50 -10.49 14.00
CA LYS A 114 -11.53 -9.81 14.86
C LYS A 114 -10.74 -10.75 15.78
N SER A 115 -11.21 -11.98 15.97
CA SER A 115 -10.60 -12.96 16.88
C SER A 115 -9.26 -13.51 16.39
N ASP A 116 -8.58 -14.26 17.27
CA ASP A 116 -7.30 -14.93 16.95
C ASP A 116 -7.44 -16.00 15.86
N ASP A 117 -8.64 -16.57 15.67
CA ASP A 117 -8.91 -17.53 14.59
C ASP A 117 -8.89 -16.89 13.19
N PHE A 118 -8.96 -15.54 13.12
CA PHE A 118 -9.00 -14.81 11.86
C PHE A 118 -7.92 -13.74 11.79
N PHE A 119 -8.25 -12.47 12.02
CA PHE A 119 -7.27 -11.38 11.85
C PHE A 119 -6.50 -11.02 13.13
N SER A 120 -6.85 -11.58 14.30
CA SER A 120 -6.19 -11.29 15.60
C SER A 120 -6.10 -9.78 15.87
N VAL A 121 -7.18 -9.03 15.68
CA VAL A 121 -7.17 -7.57 15.67
C VAL A 121 -6.62 -6.96 16.97
N ASN A 122 -6.87 -7.61 18.12
CA ASN A 122 -6.32 -7.16 19.41
C ASN A 122 -4.79 -7.18 19.49
N LYS A 123 -4.11 -7.93 18.60
CA LYS A 123 -2.65 -8.01 18.51
C LYS A 123 -2.11 -7.25 17.32
N HIS A 124 -2.92 -7.15 16.26
CA HIS A 124 -2.57 -6.58 14.98
C HIS A 124 -3.63 -5.54 14.57
N GLU A 125 -3.63 -4.40 15.27
CA GLU A 125 -4.63 -3.34 15.08
C GLU A 125 -4.56 -2.66 13.72
N LYS A 126 -3.48 -2.87 12.96
CA LYS A 126 -3.23 -2.21 11.68
C LYS A 126 -2.81 -3.19 10.60
N ALA A 127 -3.20 -2.87 9.37
CA ALA A 127 -2.64 -3.46 8.16
C ALA A 127 -1.97 -2.36 7.31
N TYR A 128 -0.98 -2.73 6.50
CA TYR A 128 -0.18 -1.77 5.75
C TYR A 128 -0.06 -2.20 4.29
N LEU A 129 -0.12 -1.22 3.39
CA LEU A 129 0.23 -1.37 1.99
C LEU A 129 1.36 -0.39 1.69
N SER A 130 2.48 -0.89 1.18
CA SER A 130 3.58 -0.09 0.66
C SER A 130 3.68 -0.28 -0.84
N ILE A 131 3.61 0.80 -1.61
CA ILE A 131 3.75 0.81 -3.06
C ILE A 131 5.23 1.06 -3.38
N GLU A 132 5.79 0.23 -4.26
CA GLU A 132 7.19 0.29 -4.66
C GLU A 132 7.36 0.91 -6.05
N ASN A 133 6.49 0.58 -6.98
CA ASN A 133 6.51 1.09 -8.35
C ASN A 133 5.15 0.88 -9.05
N SER A 134 5.03 1.45 -10.24
CA SER A 134 3.89 1.22 -11.10
C SER A 134 4.26 1.23 -12.58
N LYS A 135 3.35 0.70 -13.41
CA LYS A 135 3.35 0.84 -14.86
C LYS A 135 2.06 1.51 -15.29
N ALA A 136 2.12 2.42 -16.25
CA ALA A 136 0.91 3.00 -16.85
C ALA A 136 0.13 1.92 -17.61
N ILE A 137 -1.19 1.95 -17.47
CA ILE A 137 -2.17 1.20 -18.28
C ILE A 137 -3.23 2.17 -18.79
N ASP A 138 -4.10 1.76 -19.72
CA ASP A 138 -5.02 2.65 -20.44
C ASP A 138 -5.87 3.55 -19.51
N SER A 139 -6.31 3.05 -18.35
CA SER A 139 -7.20 3.77 -17.43
C SER A 139 -6.58 4.08 -16.07
N GLY A 140 -5.24 3.92 -15.90
CA GLY A 140 -4.59 4.12 -14.62
C GLY A 140 -3.23 3.48 -14.52
N PHE A 141 -3.03 2.66 -13.49
CA PHE A 141 -1.74 2.04 -13.17
C PHE A 141 -1.89 0.57 -12.79
N LEU A 142 -0.95 -0.25 -13.24
CA LEU A 142 -0.65 -1.53 -12.62
C LEU A 142 0.41 -1.28 -11.55
N VAL A 143 0.09 -1.54 -10.32
CA VAL A 143 0.89 -1.18 -9.14
C VAL A 143 1.49 -2.43 -8.52
N ASN A 144 2.78 -2.37 -8.18
CA ASN A 144 3.47 -3.40 -7.40
C ASN A 144 3.86 -2.83 -6.04
N GLY A 145 3.77 -3.68 -5.02
CA GLY A 145 4.08 -3.31 -3.65
C GLY A 145 4.05 -4.50 -2.71
N SER A 146 3.98 -4.19 -1.43
CA SER A 146 3.96 -5.16 -0.33
C SER A 146 2.75 -4.92 0.57
N LEU A 147 1.96 -5.97 0.82
CA LEU A 147 0.83 -5.94 1.75
C LEU A 147 1.24 -6.64 3.05
N THR A 148 1.01 -5.98 4.18
CA THR A 148 1.30 -6.49 5.52
C THR A 148 0.01 -6.68 6.30
N ILE A 149 -0.28 -7.92 6.70
CA ILE A 149 -1.41 -8.31 7.56
C ILE A 149 -0.87 -9.25 8.63
N LYS A 150 -1.24 -9.05 9.90
CA LYS A 150 -0.74 -9.84 11.05
C LYS A 150 0.80 -9.90 11.10
N ASP A 151 1.46 -8.79 10.79
CA ASP A 151 2.93 -8.63 10.70
C ASP A 151 3.61 -9.54 9.64
N ILE A 152 2.84 -10.19 8.79
CA ILE A 152 3.33 -11.01 7.68
C ILE A 152 3.29 -10.18 6.41
N ILE A 153 4.39 -10.16 5.66
CA ILE A 153 4.56 -9.34 4.46
C ILE A 153 4.56 -10.23 3.23
N HIS A 154 3.73 -9.90 2.25
CA HIS A 154 3.76 -10.54 0.94
C HIS A 154 3.70 -9.51 -0.19
N PRO A 155 4.35 -9.80 -1.34
CA PRO A 155 4.21 -8.96 -2.52
C PRO A 155 2.77 -8.97 -3.03
N ILE A 156 2.34 -7.84 -3.57
CA ILE A 156 1.02 -7.67 -4.16
C ILE A 156 1.10 -6.87 -5.46
N GLU A 157 0.29 -7.25 -6.43
CA GLU A 157 0.07 -6.49 -7.66
C GLU A 157 -1.42 -6.20 -7.78
N PHE A 158 -1.77 -4.97 -8.13
CA PHE A 158 -3.16 -4.57 -8.28
C PHE A 158 -3.33 -3.41 -9.26
N ARG A 159 -4.58 -3.17 -9.67
CA ARG A 159 -4.93 -2.05 -10.54
C ARG A 159 -5.39 -0.86 -9.71
N LEU A 160 -4.83 0.31 -10.01
CA LEU A 160 -5.26 1.60 -9.50
C LEU A 160 -5.78 2.42 -10.68
N LEU A 161 -7.09 2.55 -10.77
CA LEU A 161 -7.78 3.17 -11.90
C LEU A 161 -8.07 4.64 -11.60
N ARG A 162 -7.92 5.52 -12.59
CA ARG A 162 -8.30 6.92 -12.48
C ARG A 162 -9.81 7.03 -12.38
N ALA A 163 -10.29 7.86 -11.46
CA ALA A 163 -11.71 8.16 -11.24
C ALA A 163 -11.92 9.66 -11.02
N PRO A 164 -13.12 10.20 -11.18
CA PRO A 164 -13.40 11.60 -10.89
C PRO A 164 -13.01 11.94 -9.45
N GLY A 165 -12.08 12.88 -9.31
CA GLY A 165 -11.57 13.36 -8.02
C GLY A 165 -10.59 12.45 -7.29
N GLY A 166 -10.14 11.34 -7.91
CA GLY A 166 -9.20 10.44 -7.25
C GLY A 166 -8.91 9.15 -8.00
N PHE A 167 -8.84 8.03 -7.26
CA PHE A 167 -8.56 6.71 -7.81
C PHE A 167 -9.45 5.63 -7.19
N VAL A 168 -9.64 4.54 -7.95
CA VAL A 168 -10.25 3.29 -7.46
C VAL A 168 -9.21 2.19 -7.53
N ALA A 169 -8.88 1.59 -6.39
CA ALA A 169 -8.04 0.41 -6.30
C ALA A 169 -8.90 -0.85 -6.23
N ASN A 170 -8.57 -1.85 -7.05
CA ASN A 170 -9.12 -3.19 -6.96
C ASN A 170 -7.98 -4.17 -6.69
N LEU A 171 -8.02 -4.82 -5.53
CA LEU A 171 -6.97 -5.68 -5.02
C LEU A 171 -7.59 -6.99 -4.54
N VAL A 172 -6.92 -8.11 -4.83
CA VAL A 172 -7.27 -9.43 -4.30
C VAL A 172 -6.05 -9.98 -3.58
N PHE A 173 -6.25 -10.47 -2.37
CA PHE A 173 -5.17 -11.14 -1.64
C PHE A 173 -5.64 -12.48 -1.07
N ASP A 174 -4.70 -13.43 -1.04
CA ASP A 174 -4.88 -14.75 -0.43
C ASP A 174 -4.65 -14.65 1.08
N ARG A 175 -5.72 -14.77 1.87
CA ARG A 175 -5.68 -14.69 3.34
C ARG A 175 -4.86 -15.79 3.99
N SER A 176 -4.71 -16.94 3.33
CA SER A 176 -3.95 -18.07 3.86
C SER A 176 -2.46 -17.73 4.02
N LYS A 177 -1.92 -16.87 3.15
CA LYS A 177 -0.55 -16.36 3.22
C LYS A 177 -0.28 -15.53 4.49
N TYR A 178 -1.32 -14.98 5.11
CA TYR A 178 -1.26 -14.18 6.32
C TYR A 178 -1.67 -14.99 7.58
N ASN A 179 -1.57 -16.31 7.49
CA ASN A 179 -1.92 -17.22 8.59
C ASN A 179 -3.36 -17.05 9.10
N VAL A 180 -4.30 -16.75 8.20
CA VAL A 180 -5.74 -16.75 8.46
C VAL A 180 -6.29 -18.10 8.00
N ARG A 181 -6.41 -19.04 8.95
CA ARG A 181 -6.60 -20.47 8.65
C ARG A 181 -8.04 -20.94 8.64
N TYR A 182 -8.93 -20.26 9.35
CA TYR A 182 -10.28 -20.73 9.60
C TYR A 182 -11.01 -21.15 8.33
N ASN A 183 -11.39 -22.44 8.25
CA ASN A 183 -12.06 -23.06 7.10
C ASN A 183 -11.39 -22.81 5.74
N SER A 184 -10.07 -22.66 5.72
CA SER A 184 -9.28 -22.50 4.49
C SER A 184 -8.90 -23.86 3.91
N GLY A 185 -9.13 -24.05 2.62
CA GLY A 185 -8.72 -25.25 1.89
C GLY A 185 -7.19 -25.41 1.79
N SER A 186 -6.43 -24.35 2.02
CA SER A 186 -4.98 -24.39 2.09
C SER A 186 -4.43 -25.06 3.35
N PHE A 187 -5.25 -25.22 4.39
CA PHE A 187 -4.85 -25.81 5.67
C PHE A 187 -5.64 -27.06 6.06
N PHE A 188 -6.86 -27.21 5.55
CA PHE A 188 -7.76 -28.29 5.97
C PHE A 188 -8.38 -28.98 4.76
N GLU A 189 -8.45 -30.30 4.83
CA GLU A 189 -9.15 -31.13 3.84
C GLU A 189 -10.60 -31.39 4.27
N ASN A 190 -11.42 -31.82 3.31
CA ASN A 190 -12.79 -32.30 3.54
C ASN A 190 -13.75 -31.29 4.22
N LEU A 191 -13.54 -29.98 3.94
CA LEU A 191 -14.37 -28.91 4.52
C LEU A 191 -15.81 -28.89 3.96
N GLY A 192 -16.03 -29.43 2.73
CA GLY A 192 -17.32 -29.37 2.06
C GLY A 192 -17.87 -27.93 2.01
N ASP A 193 -19.13 -27.77 2.35
CA ASP A 193 -19.83 -26.46 2.35
C ASP A 193 -19.31 -25.46 3.37
N LYS A 194 -18.44 -25.89 4.29
CA LYS A 194 -17.81 -24.99 5.27
C LYS A 194 -16.62 -24.24 4.71
N LEU A 195 -16.10 -24.63 3.54
CA LEU A 195 -14.94 -24.02 2.93
C LEU A 195 -15.19 -22.55 2.63
N ILE A 196 -14.30 -21.70 3.13
CA ILE A 196 -14.24 -20.26 2.83
C ILE A 196 -13.08 -20.07 1.84
N LEU A 197 -13.34 -19.40 0.73
CA LEU A 197 -12.31 -19.10 -0.27
C LEU A 197 -11.19 -18.27 0.36
N ASP A 198 -9.97 -18.51 -0.07
CA ASP A 198 -8.82 -17.80 0.48
C ASP A 198 -8.65 -16.41 -0.13
N ASP A 199 -9.22 -16.16 -1.29
CA ASP A 199 -9.23 -14.86 -1.94
C ASP A 199 -10.19 -13.89 -1.25
N ILE A 200 -9.63 -12.79 -0.74
CA ILE A 200 -10.37 -11.63 -0.23
C ILE A 200 -10.26 -10.51 -1.24
N LYS A 201 -11.40 -9.98 -1.68
CA LYS A 201 -11.49 -8.88 -2.62
C LYS A 201 -11.62 -7.55 -1.89
N LEU A 202 -10.79 -6.59 -2.26
CA LEU A 202 -10.83 -5.22 -1.73
C LEU A 202 -11.12 -4.23 -2.86
N THR A 203 -11.97 -3.26 -2.57
CA THR A 203 -12.18 -2.07 -3.40
C THR A 203 -11.99 -0.83 -2.55
N ALA A 204 -11.04 0.02 -2.92
CA ALA A 204 -10.80 1.30 -2.27
C ALA A 204 -11.12 2.45 -3.20
N ASN A 205 -11.94 3.42 -2.74
CA ASN A 205 -12.08 4.71 -3.40
C ASN A 205 -11.19 5.70 -2.65
N LEU A 206 -10.22 6.27 -3.33
CA LEU A 206 -9.18 7.14 -2.77
C LEU A 206 -9.41 8.57 -3.25
N TYR A 207 -9.65 9.49 -2.33
CA TYR A 207 -9.72 10.92 -2.57
C TYR A 207 -8.54 11.61 -1.87
N PHE A 208 -8.06 12.72 -2.43
CA PHE A 208 -6.85 13.39 -1.97
C PHE A 208 -7.14 14.84 -1.59
N LYS A 209 -6.37 15.34 -0.63
CA LYS A 209 -6.38 16.74 -0.14
C LYS A 209 -5.04 17.41 -0.37
#